data_f01bbf273d93a1987972ef3cf66d1136
#
_entry.id   f01bbf273d93a1987972ef3cf66d1136
#
_cell.length_a   1.000
_cell.length_b   1.000
_cell.length_c   1.000
_cell.angle_alpha   90.00
_cell.angle_beta   90.00
_cell.angle_gamma   90.00
#
_symmetry.space_group_name_H-M   'P 1'
#
loop_
_entity.id
_entity.type
_entity.pdbx_description
1 polymer ?
#
loop_
_entity_poly.entity_id
_entity_poly.type
_entity_poly.pdbx_seq_one_letter_code
_entity_poly.pdbx_strand_id
1 'polypeptide(L)'
;NKGQHDNWVLRTDSKGNLLWEKSFGFLGHDHAYNIIATSDGGLFFNGFLDVTASNGLGQNKKEAHFSARHGVGEFWVHKIDLEGNLEWRRYFGGTSNDRSYDAIQSKDGAYVIVGASESQDVDIRNPHGSYDVWVIKIDSRGNLLWERSIGGSEYDKGNALIETNAGEYLVLGHTYSSDGDVLSNAGSSDILLARLSPSGNFQGLKTLGDSGF
;
A
#
# COMPACT_ATOMS: atom_id res chain seq x y z
N ASN A 1 9.24 11.12 -18.85
CA ASN A 1 8.64 11.79 -17.71
C ASN A 1 7.35 12.48 -18.17
N LYS A 2 6.23 12.21 -17.51
CA LYS A 2 4.91 12.74 -17.88
C LYS A 2 4.42 13.80 -16.89
N GLY A 3 5.02 13.85 -15.70
CA GLY A 3 4.69 14.75 -14.62
C GLY A 3 5.91 15.36 -13.95
N GLN A 4 5.77 15.69 -12.66
CA GLN A 4 6.88 16.20 -11.86
C GLN A 4 7.82 15.05 -11.48
N HIS A 5 7.27 13.95 -10.97
CA HIS A 5 8.00 12.71 -10.67
C HIS A 5 7.22 11.53 -11.23
N ASP A 6 7.91 10.64 -11.93
CA ASP A 6 7.35 9.37 -12.42
C ASP A 6 8.15 8.20 -11.82
N ASN A 7 7.52 7.05 -11.73
CA ASN A 7 8.18 5.81 -11.36
C ASN A 7 9.07 5.34 -12.50
N TRP A 8 10.36 5.19 -12.25
CA TRP A 8 11.31 4.65 -13.22
C TRP A 8 11.67 3.22 -12.84
N VAL A 9 11.31 2.29 -13.69
CA VAL A 9 11.56 0.85 -13.54
C VAL A 9 12.53 0.42 -14.62
N LEU A 10 13.58 -0.30 -14.23
CA LEU A 10 14.55 -0.87 -15.15
C LEU A 10 14.76 -2.36 -14.86
N ARG A 11 15.08 -3.11 -15.89
CA ARG A 11 15.48 -4.50 -15.79
C ARG A 11 16.88 -4.66 -16.35
N THR A 12 17.74 -5.37 -15.63
CA THR A 12 19.07 -5.71 -16.05
C THR A 12 19.26 -7.23 -16.15
N ASP A 13 20.26 -7.69 -16.90
CA ASP A 13 20.74 -9.06 -16.81
C ASP A 13 21.58 -9.26 -15.52
N SER A 14 22.05 -10.48 -15.29
CA SER A 14 22.88 -10.82 -14.13
C SER A 14 24.26 -10.12 -14.11
N LYS A 15 24.67 -9.48 -15.20
CA LYS A 15 25.91 -8.71 -15.34
C LYS A 15 25.69 -7.19 -15.19
N GLY A 16 24.42 -6.77 -14.98
CA GLY A 16 24.03 -5.36 -14.86
C GLY A 16 23.79 -4.66 -16.21
N ASN A 17 23.79 -5.36 -17.34
CA ASN A 17 23.45 -4.75 -18.63
C ASN A 17 21.95 -4.46 -18.69
N LEU A 18 21.60 -3.26 -19.15
CA LEU A 18 20.20 -2.84 -19.30
C LEU A 18 19.50 -3.69 -20.37
N LEU A 19 18.40 -4.33 -19.98
CA LEU A 19 17.51 -5.06 -20.88
C LEU A 19 16.37 -4.15 -21.35
N TRP A 20 15.77 -3.42 -20.44
CA TRP A 20 14.79 -2.37 -20.73
C TRP A 20 14.65 -1.40 -19.56
N GLU A 21 14.10 -0.22 -19.84
CA GLU A 21 13.65 0.77 -18.88
C GLU A 21 12.32 1.36 -19.30
N LYS A 22 11.47 1.67 -18.33
CA LYS A 22 10.16 2.28 -18.56
C LYS A 22 9.79 3.23 -17.42
N SER A 23 9.06 4.30 -17.78
CA SER A 23 8.47 5.22 -16.82
C SER A 23 6.98 5.00 -16.71
N PHE A 24 6.51 4.92 -15.45
CA PHE A 24 5.10 4.79 -15.09
C PHE A 24 4.71 6.00 -14.25
N GLY A 25 3.78 6.78 -14.73
CA GLY A 25 3.33 7.99 -14.05
C GLY A 25 2.33 8.79 -14.88
N PHE A 26 1.84 9.84 -14.27
CA PHE A 26 0.96 10.83 -14.86
C PHE A 26 1.42 12.25 -14.51
N LEU A 27 0.53 13.23 -14.56
CA LEU A 27 0.79 14.56 -14.02
C LEU A 27 0.83 14.49 -12.48
N GLY A 28 1.73 15.25 -11.86
CA GLY A 28 1.90 15.29 -10.40
C GLY A 28 3.10 14.49 -9.91
N HIS A 29 3.01 14.06 -8.67
CA HIS A 29 4.05 13.29 -7.98
C HIS A 29 3.64 11.83 -7.84
N ASP A 30 4.32 10.94 -8.54
CA ASP A 30 4.07 9.51 -8.51
C ASP A 30 5.32 8.80 -8.01
N HIS A 31 5.17 7.91 -7.02
CA HIS A 31 6.28 7.22 -6.37
C HIS A 31 6.04 5.72 -6.31
N ALA A 32 7.06 4.92 -6.63
CA ALA A 32 7.10 3.49 -6.32
C ALA A 32 8.01 3.27 -5.11
N TYR A 33 7.56 2.42 -4.18
CA TYR A 33 8.30 2.12 -2.96
C TYR A 33 8.75 0.67 -2.87
N ASN A 34 8.02 -0.26 -3.48
CA ASN A 34 8.38 -1.67 -3.46
C ASN A 34 8.06 -2.33 -4.81
N ILE A 35 8.83 -3.34 -5.18
CA ILE A 35 8.63 -4.19 -6.35
C ILE A 35 8.93 -5.64 -6.00
N ILE A 36 8.04 -6.55 -6.40
CA ILE A 36 8.18 -7.99 -6.18
C ILE A 36 8.05 -8.77 -7.50
N ALA A 37 8.72 -9.91 -7.58
CA ALA A 37 8.47 -10.90 -8.62
C ALA A 37 7.18 -11.67 -8.29
N THR A 38 6.38 -11.96 -9.30
CA THR A 38 5.12 -12.68 -9.15
C THR A 38 5.22 -14.13 -9.65
N SER A 39 4.40 -15.01 -9.12
CA SER A 39 4.44 -16.45 -9.41
C SER A 39 4.13 -16.80 -10.87
N ASP A 40 3.50 -15.91 -11.61
CA ASP A 40 3.23 -16.02 -13.04
C ASP A 40 4.40 -15.55 -13.93
N GLY A 41 5.52 -15.16 -13.32
CA GLY A 41 6.73 -14.70 -13.99
C GLY A 41 6.74 -13.20 -14.30
N GLY A 42 5.73 -12.45 -13.88
CA GLY A 42 5.69 -10.99 -14.03
C GLY A 42 6.26 -10.24 -12.82
N LEU A 43 5.93 -8.96 -12.72
CA LEU A 43 6.32 -8.06 -11.63
C LEU A 43 5.08 -7.32 -11.12
N PHE A 44 5.04 -7.12 -9.81
CA PHE A 44 4.06 -6.25 -9.16
C PHE A 44 4.81 -5.17 -8.38
N PHE A 45 4.39 -3.92 -8.48
CA PHE A 45 4.94 -2.84 -7.68
C PHE A 45 3.84 -1.92 -7.16
N ASN A 46 4.13 -1.30 -6.02
CA ASN A 46 3.21 -0.40 -5.33
C ASN A 46 3.88 0.90 -4.93
N GLY A 47 3.04 1.89 -4.64
CA GLY A 47 3.50 3.20 -4.22
C GLY A 47 2.35 4.19 -4.05
N PHE A 48 2.56 5.39 -4.55
CA PHE A 48 1.69 6.55 -4.39
C PHE A 48 1.37 7.14 -5.77
N LEU A 49 0.11 7.52 -5.98
CA LEU A 49 -0.37 8.26 -7.13
C LEU A 49 -0.99 9.58 -6.69
N ASP A 50 -0.60 10.68 -7.28
CA ASP A 50 -1.36 11.92 -7.21
C ASP A 50 -2.59 11.82 -8.14
N VAL A 51 -3.72 11.36 -7.57
CA VAL A 51 -4.95 11.17 -8.34
C VAL A 51 -5.54 12.49 -8.81
N THR A 52 -5.41 13.54 -8.02
CA THR A 52 -5.91 14.87 -8.38
C THR A 52 -5.21 15.40 -9.62
N ALA A 53 -3.87 15.38 -9.66
CA ALA A 53 -3.10 15.82 -10.81
C ALA A 53 -3.26 14.88 -12.01
N SER A 54 -3.45 13.57 -11.78
CA SER A 54 -3.65 12.58 -12.85
C SER A 54 -5.04 12.62 -13.49
N ASN A 55 -5.99 13.41 -12.97
CA ASN A 55 -7.39 13.39 -13.38
C ASN A 55 -8.03 11.98 -13.34
N GLY A 56 -7.68 11.17 -12.35
CA GLY A 56 -8.20 9.82 -12.18
C GLY A 56 -7.71 8.80 -13.21
N LEU A 57 -6.58 9.05 -13.87
CA LEU A 57 -6.04 8.15 -14.91
C LEU A 57 -5.28 6.94 -14.36
N GLY A 58 -5.08 6.84 -13.04
CA GLY A 58 -4.35 5.74 -12.39
C GLY A 58 -4.99 4.36 -12.49
N GLN A 59 -6.24 4.26 -12.93
CA GLN A 59 -6.96 3.01 -13.19
C GLN A 59 -6.78 2.53 -14.64
N ASN A 60 -7.08 1.25 -14.92
CA ASN A 60 -7.07 0.72 -16.30
C ASN A 60 -8.09 1.42 -17.20
N LYS A 61 -9.25 1.76 -16.63
CA LYS A 61 -10.31 2.52 -17.31
C LYS A 61 -10.59 3.76 -16.50
N LYS A 62 -10.72 4.88 -17.18
CA LYS A 62 -11.19 6.11 -16.56
C LYS A 62 -12.65 5.92 -16.18
N GLU A 63 -12.94 5.97 -14.89
CA GLU A 63 -14.31 6.00 -14.40
C GLU A 63 -14.66 7.46 -14.06
N ALA A 64 -15.74 7.95 -14.66
CA ALA A 64 -16.11 9.36 -14.64
C ALA A 64 -16.37 9.94 -13.22
N HIS A 65 -16.55 9.08 -12.22
CA HIS A 65 -16.81 9.47 -10.84
C HIS A 65 -15.59 9.39 -9.92
N PHE A 66 -14.45 8.82 -10.37
CA PHE A 66 -13.28 8.64 -9.52
C PHE A 66 -12.63 9.96 -9.09
N SER A 67 -12.45 10.88 -10.03
CA SER A 67 -11.83 12.18 -9.75
C SER A 67 -12.57 13.03 -8.71
N ALA A 68 -13.83 12.72 -8.43
CA ALA A 68 -14.64 13.41 -7.41
C ALA A 68 -14.60 12.76 -6.04
N ARG A 69 -14.02 11.55 -5.92
CA ARG A 69 -14.05 10.75 -4.68
C ARG A 69 -12.70 10.49 -4.05
N HIS A 70 -11.62 10.65 -4.80
CA HIS A 70 -10.27 10.40 -4.32
C HIS A 70 -9.49 11.69 -4.11
N GLY A 71 -8.62 11.68 -3.09
CA GLY A 71 -7.83 12.82 -2.68
C GLY A 71 -6.55 13.00 -3.48
N VAL A 72 -5.56 13.62 -2.85
CA VAL A 72 -4.28 13.91 -3.50
C VAL A 72 -3.47 12.64 -3.69
N GLY A 73 -3.48 11.73 -2.72
CA GLY A 73 -2.59 10.57 -2.71
C GLY A 73 -3.31 9.26 -2.46
N GLU A 74 -3.01 8.26 -3.27
CA GLU A 74 -3.64 6.94 -3.19
C GLU A 74 -2.61 5.81 -3.21
N PHE A 75 -2.94 4.65 -2.61
CA PHE A 75 -2.22 3.41 -2.86
C PHE A 75 -2.29 3.12 -4.35
N TRP A 76 -1.16 3.12 -5.02
CA TRP A 76 -1.11 2.84 -6.45
C TRP A 76 -0.33 1.57 -6.75
N VAL A 77 -0.93 0.66 -7.50
CA VAL A 77 -0.39 -0.65 -7.79
C VAL A 77 -0.38 -0.94 -9.27
N HIS A 78 0.65 -1.67 -9.71
CA HIS A 78 0.85 -2.09 -11.08
C HIS A 78 1.21 -3.56 -11.16
N LYS A 79 0.62 -4.26 -12.12
CA LYS A 79 1.08 -5.57 -12.58
C LYS A 79 1.61 -5.40 -14.00
N ILE A 80 2.85 -5.85 -14.21
CA ILE A 80 3.53 -5.83 -15.50
C ILE A 80 4.11 -7.21 -15.81
N ASP A 81 4.30 -7.52 -17.11
CA ASP A 81 5.05 -8.69 -17.52
C ASP A 81 6.57 -8.49 -17.39
N LEU A 82 7.37 -9.52 -17.69
CA LEU A 82 8.83 -9.40 -17.64
C LEU A 82 9.43 -8.48 -18.70
N GLU A 83 8.72 -8.16 -19.75
CA GLU A 83 9.07 -7.19 -20.79
C GLU A 83 8.68 -5.75 -20.40
N GLY A 84 8.09 -5.59 -19.18
CA GLY A 84 7.64 -4.30 -18.65
C GLY A 84 6.36 -3.79 -19.30
N ASN A 85 5.57 -4.64 -19.97
CA ASN A 85 4.28 -4.23 -20.51
C ASN A 85 3.23 -4.26 -19.39
N LEU A 86 2.42 -3.20 -19.33
CA LEU A 86 1.36 -3.08 -18.35
C LEU A 86 0.27 -4.11 -18.62
N GLU A 87 0.01 -4.97 -17.64
CA GLU A 87 -1.14 -5.88 -17.65
C GLU A 87 -2.36 -5.17 -17.06
N TRP A 88 -2.20 -4.61 -15.84
CA TRP A 88 -3.21 -3.79 -15.19
C TRP A 88 -2.59 -2.87 -14.13
N ARG A 89 -3.35 -1.85 -13.75
CA ARG A 89 -3.04 -0.94 -12.65
C ARG A 89 -4.32 -0.54 -11.93
N ARG A 90 -4.20 -0.22 -10.63
CA ARG A 90 -5.29 0.24 -9.76
C ARG A 90 -4.77 1.23 -8.77
N TYR A 91 -5.65 2.08 -8.25
CA TYR A 91 -5.43 2.83 -7.04
C TYR A 91 -6.58 2.58 -6.05
N PHE A 92 -6.27 2.71 -4.76
CA PHE A 92 -7.18 2.49 -3.63
C PHE A 92 -6.93 3.58 -2.61
N GLY A 93 -8.00 4.04 -1.93
CA GLY A 93 -7.94 5.06 -0.90
C GLY A 93 -9.25 5.81 -0.76
N GLY A 94 -9.17 7.05 -0.30
CA GLY A 94 -10.34 7.88 -0.08
C GLY A 94 -10.13 9.33 -0.45
N THR A 95 -10.72 10.25 0.31
CA THR A 95 -10.67 11.69 -0.03
C THR A 95 -9.43 12.42 0.52
N SER A 96 -8.60 11.75 1.30
CA SER A 96 -7.36 12.30 1.88
C SER A 96 -6.11 11.64 1.30
N ASN A 97 -5.01 11.56 2.07
CA ASN A 97 -3.76 10.98 1.58
C ASN A 97 -3.61 9.53 2.04
N ASP A 98 -3.34 8.67 1.09
CA ASP A 98 -3.12 7.25 1.31
C ASP A 98 -1.81 6.81 0.62
N ARG A 99 -0.91 6.12 1.33
CA ARG A 99 0.41 5.76 0.81
C ARG A 99 0.77 4.32 1.13
N SER A 100 0.98 3.49 0.12
CA SER A 100 1.46 2.13 0.29
C SER A 100 2.98 2.08 0.32
N TYR A 101 3.55 1.28 1.22
CA TYR A 101 5.00 1.16 1.40
C TYR A 101 5.53 -0.22 1.05
N ASP A 102 4.78 -1.26 1.34
CA ASP A 102 5.21 -2.64 1.08
C ASP A 102 4.07 -3.48 0.52
N ALA A 103 4.42 -4.55 -0.18
CA ALA A 103 3.48 -5.51 -0.73
C ALA A 103 4.13 -6.90 -0.87
N ILE A 104 3.31 -7.93 -0.72
CA ILE A 104 3.69 -9.32 -1.00
C ILE A 104 2.66 -9.96 -1.93
N GLN A 105 3.08 -10.99 -2.66
CA GLN A 105 2.14 -11.95 -3.24
C GLN A 105 1.91 -13.06 -2.22
N SER A 106 0.67 -13.25 -1.79
CA SER A 106 0.29 -14.31 -0.86
C SER A 106 0.24 -15.68 -1.54
N LYS A 107 0.28 -16.75 -0.75
CA LYS A 107 0.31 -18.16 -1.24
C LYS A 107 -0.88 -18.53 -2.12
N ASP A 108 -2.00 -17.83 -1.98
CA ASP A 108 -3.20 -18.00 -2.82
C ASP A 108 -3.15 -17.22 -4.13
N GLY A 109 -2.03 -16.52 -4.42
CA GLY A 109 -1.82 -15.74 -5.62
C GLY A 109 -2.39 -14.32 -5.58
N ALA A 110 -3.04 -13.93 -4.49
CA ALA A 110 -3.49 -12.56 -4.25
C ALA A 110 -2.31 -11.65 -3.84
N TYR A 111 -2.55 -10.35 -3.78
CA TYR A 111 -1.57 -9.37 -3.27
C TYR A 111 -2.07 -8.76 -1.97
N VAL A 112 -1.18 -8.63 -1.00
CA VAL A 112 -1.44 -7.91 0.25
C VAL A 112 -0.51 -6.71 0.29
N ILE A 113 -1.07 -5.55 0.51
CA ILE A 113 -0.38 -4.26 0.48
C ILE A 113 -0.58 -3.56 1.82
N VAL A 114 0.45 -2.92 2.34
CA VAL A 114 0.42 -2.17 3.60
C VAL A 114 0.95 -0.77 3.42
N GLY A 115 0.41 0.14 4.23
CA GLY A 115 0.85 1.52 4.26
C GLY A 115 0.18 2.33 5.37
N ALA A 116 -0.12 3.58 5.07
CA ALA A 116 -0.85 4.49 5.95
C ALA A 116 -1.96 5.20 5.18
N SER A 117 -3.11 5.37 5.82
CA SER A 117 -4.27 6.08 5.28
C SER A 117 -4.73 7.19 6.22
N GLU A 118 -4.92 8.38 5.68
CA GLU A 118 -5.56 9.53 6.34
C GLU A 118 -7.05 9.60 6.02
N SER A 119 -7.52 8.79 5.09
CA SER A 119 -8.89 8.82 4.59
C SER A 119 -9.87 8.16 5.55
N GLN A 120 -11.12 8.62 5.50
CA GLN A 120 -12.21 8.12 6.34
C GLN A 120 -13.41 7.63 5.53
N ASP A 121 -13.23 7.45 4.23
CA ASP A 121 -14.31 7.15 3.30
C ASP A 121 -13.83 6.33 2.10
N VAL A 122 -14.70 6.14 1.13
CA VAL A 122 -14.52 5.41 -0.14
C VAL A 122 -14.13 3.94 0.10
N ASP A 123 -12.84 3.60 0.06
CA ASP A 123 -12.34 2.23 0.26
C ASP A 123 -12.01 1.94 1.73
N ILE A 124 -11.88 2.97 2.57
CA ILE A 124 -11.51 2.86 3.99
C ILE A 124 -12.74 2.68 4.84
N ARG A 125 -12.69 1.69 5.72
CA ARG A 125 -13.73 1.42 6.72
C ARG A 125 -13.10 1.40 8.11
N ASN A 126 -13.87 1.89 9.11
CA ASN A 126 -13.46 1.94 10.51
C ASN A 126 -12.10 2.61 10.74
N PRO A 127 -11.88 3.83 10.21
CA PRO A 127 -10.69 4.61 10.55
C PRO A 127 -10.76 5.03 12.02
N HIS A 128 -9.58 5.24 12.65
CA HIS A 128 -9.48 5.56 14.09
C HIS A 128 -9.07 7.01 14.36
N GLY A 129 -8.31 7.63 13.47
CA GLY A 129 -7.83 8.96 13.79
C GLY A 129 -7.17 9.71 12.64
N SER A 130 -5.92 10.13 12.85
CA SER A 130 -5.12 10.88 11.87
C SER A 130 -4.74 9.97 10.69
N TYR A 131 -3.63 9.25 10.82
CA TYR A 131 -3.25 8.20 9.89
C TYR A 131 -3.33 6.85 10.58
N ASP A 132 -3.97 5.89 9.94
CA ASP A 132 -3.98 4.50 10.39
C ASP A 132 -3.06 3.63 9.52
N VAL A 133 -2.48 2.58 10.11
CA VAL A 133 -1.95 1.47 9.32
C VAL A 133 -3.10 0.93 8.46
N TRP A 134 -2.96 1.01 7.15
CA TRP A 134 -3.96 0.47 6.23
C TRP A 134 -3.42 -0.73 5.48
N VAL A 135 -4.16 -1.83 5.53
CA VAL A 135 -3.83 -3.10 4.87
C VAL A 135 -4.95 -3.47 3.94
N ILE A 136 -4.61 -3.73 2.68
CA ILE A 136 -5.57 -4.22 1.69
C ILE A 136 -5.12 -5.55 1.11
N LYS A 137 -6.08 -6.42 0.78
CA LYS A 137 -5.85 -7.59 -0.05
C LYS A 137 -6.63 -7.45 -1.34
N ILE A 138 -5.96 -7.68 -2.46
CA ILE A 138 -6.56 -7.67 -3.79
C ILE A 138 -6.31 -9.00 -4.48
N ASP A 139 -7.22 -9.40 -5.37
CA ASP A 139 -7.01 -10.60 -6.18
C ASP A 139 -5.95 -10.39 -7.28
N SER A 140 -5.62 -11.43 -8.02
CA SER A 140 -4.64 -11.38 -9.13
C SER A 140 -5.04 -10.44 -10.28
N ARG A 141 -6.29 -9.98 -10.32
CA ARG A 141 -6.83 -9.02 -11.31
C ARG A 141 -6.92 -7.59 -10.79
N GLY A 142 -6.52 -7.36 -9.52
CA GLY A 142 -6.58 -6.07 -8.86
C GLY A 142 -7.95 -5.70 -8.30
N ASN A 143 -8.84 -6.66 -8.01
CA ASN A 143 -10.10 -6.39 -7.32
C ASN A 143 -9.91 -6.47 -5.81
N LEU A 144 -10.42 -5.48 -5.06
CA LEU A 144 -10.36 -5.46 -3.61
C LEU A 144 -11.13 -6.63 -3.01
N LEU A 145 -10.47 -7.44 -2.19
CA LEU A 145 -11.06 -8.56 -1.47
C LEU A 145 -11.44 -8.16 -0.05
N TRP A 146 -10.55 -7.51 0.66
CA TRP A 146 -10.78 -6.93 1.97
C TRP A 146 -9.79 -5.80 2.26
N GLU A 147 -10.13 -4.97 3.21
CA GLU A 147 -9.31 -3.92 3.77
C GLU A 147 -9.38 -3.92 5.30
N ARG A 148 -8.37 -3.31 5.96
CA ARG A 148 -8.31 -3.16 7.41
C ARG A 148 -7.51 -1.92 7.80
N SER A 149 -8.14 -1.04 8.58
CA SER A 149 -7.47 0.01 9.33
C SER A 149 -7.08 -0.50 10.72
N ILE A 150 -5.89 -0.13 11.20
CA ILE A 150 -5.35 -0.51 12.51
C ILE A 150 -4.64 0.71 13.06
N GLY A 151 -5.05 1.18 14.24
CA GLY A 151 -4.45 2.35 14.85
C GLY A 151 -5.25 2.91 16.01
N GLY A 152 -5.02 4.18 16.27
CA GLY A 152 -5.73 4.98 17.27
C GLY A 152 -5.89 6.42 16.81
N SER A 153 -5.99 7.35 17.74
CA SER A 153 -6.29 8.76 17.43
C SER A 153 -5.14 9.51 16.76
N GLU A 154 -3.91 9.03 16.89
CA GLU A 154 -2.72 9.70 16.40
C GLU A 154 -2.22 9.10 15.08
N TYR A 155 -0.92 9.26 14.77
CA TYR A 155 -0.30 8.79 13.54
C TYR A 155 0.19 7.34 13.66
N ASP A 156 -0.35 6.46 12.84
CA ASP A 156 0.02 5.06 12.75
C ASP A 156 0.42 4.70 11.32
N LYS A 157 1.49 3.95 11.13
CA LYS A 157 2.02 3.64 9.81
C LYS A 157 2.53 2.20 9.73
N GLY A 158 2.08 1.46 8.72
CA GLY A 158 2.63 0.17 8.34
C GLY A 158 3.79 0.33 7.35
N ASN A 159 4.91 -0.33 7.63
CA ASN A 159 6.14 -0.23 6.85
C ASN A 159 6.47 -1.49 6.06
N ALA A 160 6.14 -2.66 6.63
CA ALA A 160 6.46 -3.95 6.03
C ALA A 160 5.42 -5.00 6.44
N LEU A 161 5.29 -6.03 5.64
CA LEU A 161 4.42 -7.17 5.97
C LEU A 161 5.01 -8.50 5.47
N ILE A 162 4.62 -9.57 6.15
CA ILE A 162 4.92 -10.95 5.73
C ILE A 162 3.70 -11.83 5.87
N GLU A 163 3.64 -12.91 5.09
CA GLU A 163 2.71 -14.01 5.29
C GLU A 163 3.42 -15.15 6.05
N THR A 164 2.82 -15.59 7.14
CA THR A 164 3.32 -16.71 7.94
C THR A 164 3.06 -18.06 7.26
N ASN A 165 3.64 -19.14 7.80
CA ASN A 165 3.33 -20.48 7.32
C ASN A 165 1.85 -20.88 7.49
N ALA A 166 1.19 -20.30 8.48
CA ALA A 166 -0.25 -20.49 8.76
C ALA A 166 -1.18 -19.67 7.86
N GLY A 167 -0.61 -18.82 6.96
CA GLY A 167 -1.38 -17.94 6.08
C GLY A 167 -1.84 -16.63 6.76
N GLU A 168 -1.39 -16.37 7.97
CA GLU A 168 -1.67 -15.11 8.68
C GLU A 168 -0.71 -14.02 8.21
N TYR A 169 -1.10 -12.76 8.35
CA TYR A 169 -0.25 -11.63 8.02
C TYR A 169 0.29 -10.98 9.29
N LEU A 170 1.60 -10.74 9.32
CA LEU A 170 2.24 -9.90 10.32
C LEU A 170 2.62 -8.57 9.67
N VAL A 171 2.21 -7.48 10.29
CA VAL A 171 2.47 -6.11 9.85
C VAL A 171 3.40 -5.45 10.83
N LEU A 172 4.52 -4.94 10.33
CA LEU A 172 5.47 -4.14 11.09
C LEU A 172 5.27 -2.67 10.74
N GLY A 173 5.25 -1.82 11.75
CA GLY A 173 5.08 -0.40 11.60
C GLY A 173 5.55 0.38 12.82
N HIS A 174 5.02 1.58 12.98
CA HIS A 174 5.16 2.38 14.18
C HIS A 174 3.85 3.09 14.50
N THR A 175 3.68 3.45 15.75
CA THR A 175 2.49 4.08 16.30
C THR A 175 2.86 5.23 17.22
N TYR A 176 2.10 6.31 17.15
CA TYR A 176 2.08 7.39 18.14
C TYR A 176 0.84 7.32 19.02
N SER A 177 -0.08 6.42 18.73
CA SER A 177 -1.35 6.26 19.43
C SER A 177 -1.18 5.51 20.75
N SER A 178 -2.11 5.76 21.67
CA SER A 178 -2.25 5.04 22.95
C SER A 178 -3.70 4.66 23.23
N ASP A 179 -4.53 4.61 22.20
CA ASP A 179 -5.95 4.30 22.23
C ASP A 179 -6.37 3.49 20.99
N GLY A 180 -7.65 3.24 20.78
CA GLY A 180 -8.17 2.45 19.68
C GLY A 180 -7.68 1.00 19.74
N ASP A 181 -7.02 0.52 18.70
CA ASP A 181 -6.39 -0.81 18.67
C ASP A 181 -5.07 -0.85 19.47
N VAL A 182 -4.47 0.32 19.75
CA VAL A 182 -3.18 0.48 20.44
C VAL A 182 -3.42 0.68 21.93
N LEU A 183 -3.38 -0.40 22.70
CA LEU A 183 -3.71 -0.36 24.13
C LEU A 183 -2.65 0.33 25.01
N SER A 184 -1.41 0.47 24.53
CA SER A 184 -0.33 1.14 25.23
C SER A 184 0.76 1.60 24.29
N ASN A 185 1.33 2.75 24.58
CA ASN A 185 2.53 3.32 23.97
C ASN A 185 3.46 3.76 25.10
N ALA A 186 4.72 3.37 25.08
CA ALA A 186 5.65 3.65 26.18
C ALA A 186 6.35 5.00 26.03
N GLY A 187 6.35 5.60 24.85
CA GLY A 187 7.01 6.87 24.55
C GLY A 187 6.22 7.76 23.60
N SER A 188 6.92 8.50 22.76
CA SER A 188 6.29 9.27 21.69
C SER A 188 5.90 8.39 20.50
N SER A 189 6.75 7.42 20.16
CA SER A 189 6.53 6.49 19.06
C SER A 189 7.11 5.13 19.38
N ASP A 190 6.29 4.10 19.27
CA ASP A 190 6.69 2.71 19.46
C ASP A 190 6.65 1.93 18.15
N ILE A 191 7.43 0.86 18.05
CA ILE A 191 7.29 -0.14 17.01
C ILE A 191 5.94 -0.82 17.21
N LEU A 192 5.17 -0.95 16.12
CA LEU A 192 3.90 -1.67 16.07
C LEU A 192 4.10 -3.00 15.35
N LEU A 193 3.66 -4.09 15.96
CA LEU A 193 3.57 -5.41 15.33
C LEU A 193 2.13 -5.92 15.43
N ALA A 194 1.40 -5.85 14.32
CA ALA A 194 0.01 -6.30 14.23
C ALA A 194 -0.11 -7.66 13.54
N ARG A 195 -1.14 -8.41 13.91
CA ARG A 195 -1.46 -9.73 13.34
C ARG A 195 -2.86 -9.74 12.77
N LEU A 196 -2.98 -10.24 11.54
CA LEU A 196 -4.24 -10.43 10.83
C LEU A 196 -4.41 -11.89 10.43
N SER A 197 -5.66 -12.38 10.44
CA SER A 197 -5.99 -13.67 9.87
C SER A 197 -5.88 -13.66 8.33
N PRO A 198 -5.91 -14.83 7.65
CA PRO A 198 -5.96 -14.89 6.18
C PRO A 198 -7.11 -14.10 5.55
N SER A 199 -8.23 -13.95 6.29
CA SER A 199 -9.41 -13.18 5.86
C SER A 199 -9.39 -11.71 6.27
N GLY A 200 -8.25 -11.19 6.77
CA GLY A 200 -8.07 -9.78 7.15
C GLY A 200 -8.66 -9.42 8.52
N ASN A 201 -9.09 -10.41 9.34
CA ASN A 201 -9.57 -10.09 10.69
C ASN A 201 -8.40 -9.76 11.61
N PHE A 202 -8.48 -8.63 12.29
CA PHE A 202 -7.52 -8.22 13.30
C PHE A 202 -7.52 -9.20 14.47
N GLN A 203 -6.32 -9.66 14.86
CA GLN A 203 -6.12 -10.65 15.92
C GLN A 203 -5.39 -10.07 17.12
N GLY A 204 -4.93 -8.83 17.03
CA GLY A 204 -4.22 -8.10 18.06
C GLY A 204 -2.93 -7.48 17.56
N LEU A 205 -2.34 -6.63 18.38
CA LEU A 205 -1.03 -6.03 18.15
C LEU A 205 -0.21 -6.02 19.42
N LYS A 206 1.10 -5.81 19.24
CA LYS A 206 2.06 -5.49 20.31
C LYS A 206 2.81 -4.23 19.93
N THR A 207 3.05 -3.40 20.91
CA THR A 207 3.97 -2.28 20.84
C THR A 207 5.30 -2.65 21.50
N LEU A 208 6.39 -2.16 20.95
CA LEU A 208 7.76 -2.36 21.43
C LEU A 208 8.47 -1.01 21.41
N GLY A 209 8.74 -0.48 22.58
CA GLY A 209 9.40 0.79 22.75
C GLY A 209 9.71 1.04 24.22
N ASP A 210 10.27 2.19 24.51
CA ASP A 210 10.53 2.68 25.86
C ASP A 210 10.15 4.16 25.98
N SER A 211 10.31 4.72 27.18
CA SER A 211 9.95 6.13 27.46
C SER A 211 10.89 7.15 26.82
N GLY A 212 11.82 6.74 25.98
CA GLY A 212 12.95 7.53 25.49
C GLY A 212 12.73 8.26 24.16
N PHE A 213 11.62 8.13 23.49
CA PHE A 213 11.19 8.94 22.30
C PHE A 213 9.83 8.47 21.84
#